data_2354e6254e2a923095e1f8ee14b40592
#
_entry.id   2354e6254e2a923095e1f8ee14b40592
#
_cell.length_a   1.000
_cell.length_b   1.000
_cell.length_c   1.000
_cell.angle_alpha   90.00
_cell.angle_beta   90.00
_cell.angle_gamma   90.00
#
_symmetry.space_group_name_H-M   'P 1'
#
loop_
_entity.id
_entity.type
_entity.pdbx_description
1 polymer ?
#
loop_
_entity_poly.entity_id
_entity_poly.type
_entity_poly.pdbx_seq_one_letter_code
_entity_poly.pdbx_strand_id
1 'polypeptide(L)'
;LRVKASSVGVEAQEYLAELVSNSGWTGIEELDVSSSVIDDLYAGDFADHEAAHQLPVHTGVVLHSEKGSALARVTADKQLKLVRGDRQAFGLHGRSAEQRIALDILLDENIGIVSLGGRAGTGKSALALCAGLEAVMEKRLHKKVVIFRPLYPVGGQELGYLPGSEGEKMSPWAQAVFDTLGALVSQPVIDEIIDRGLIEVLPLTHIRGRSLHDSFVIVDEAQSLERGVLLTVLSRIGTASRVVLTHDVAQRDNLRVGRHDGVVAVVETLKGHPLFAHVTLTRSERSPIAALVTEMLEGPAAS
;
A
#
# COMPACT_ATOMS: atom_id res chain seq x y z
N LEU A 1 -18.66 -5.70 -28.61
CA LEU A 1 -19.00 -7.11 -28.87
C LEU A 1 -20.50 -7.35 -28.75
N ARG A 2 -21.17 -6.92 -27.67
CA ARG A 2 -22.61 -7.09 -27.41
C ARG A 2 -23.48 -6.54 -28.57
N VAL A 3 -23.21 -5.30 -29.00
CA VAL A 3 -23.92 -4.68 -30.14
C VAL A 3 -23.69 -5.47 -31.43
N LYS A 4 -22.47 -5.96 -31.68
CA LYS A 4 -22.18 -6.81 -32.85
C LYS A 4 -22.87 -8.18 -32.80
N ALA A 5 -22.96 -8.80 -31.61
CA ALA A 5 -23.66 -10.05 -31.41
C ALA A 5 -25.17 -9.87 -31.65
N SER A 6 -25.75 -8.80 -31.09
CA SER A 6 -27.18 -8.48 -31.29
C SER A 6 -27.52 -8.21 -32.77
N SER A 7 -26.62 -7.57 -33.53
CA SER A 7 -26.84 -7.32 -34.97
C SER A 7 -26.85 -8.56 -35.86
N VAL A 8 -26.33 -9.68 -35.36
CA VAL A 8 -26.36 -10.99 -36.06
C VAL A 8 -27.31 -11.99 -35.38
N GLY A 9 -28.21 -11.50 -34.52
CA GLY A 9 -29.25 -12.32 -33.86
C GLY A 9 -28.71 -13.24 -32.74
N VAL A 10 -27.49 -13.02 -32.25
CA VAL A 10 -26.94 -13.78 -31.13
C VAL A 10 -27.23 -13.06 -29.82
N GLU A 11 -27.91 -13.74 -28.92
CA GLU A 11 -28.09 -13.20 -27.54
C GLU A 11 -26.75 -13.18 -26.80
N ALA A 12 -26.32 -11.99 -26.41
CA ALA A 12 -25.08 -11.80 -25.68
C ALA A 12 -25.34 -11.03 -24.39
N GLN A 13 -24.97 -11.63 -23.28
CA GLN A 13 -24.99 -11.02 -21.95
C GLN A 13 -23.61 -10.52 -21.57
N GLU A 14 -23.55 -9.45 -20.80
CA GLU A 14 -22.31 -8.98 -20.22
C GLU A 14 -21.95 -9.89 -19.03
N TYR A 15 -20.73 -10.41 -19.01
CA TYR A 15 -20.21 -11.16 -17.85
C TYR A 15 -19.88 -10.17 -16.73
N LEU A 16 -20.75 -10.09 -15.73
CA LEU A 16 -20.64 -9.11 -14.62
C LEU A 16 -19.91 -9.66 -13.40
N ALA A 17 -19.65 -10.97 -13.34
CA ALA A 17 -19.03 -11.58 -12.15
C ALA A 17 -17.60 -11.10 -11.84
N GLU A 18 -16.93 -10.42 -12.78
CA GLU A 18 -15.61 -9.82 -12.58
C GLU A 18 -15.68 -8.33 -12.27
N LEU A 19 -16.86 -7.70 -12.30
CA LEU A 19 -17.00 -6.29 -11.95
C LEU A 19 -16.86 -6.12 -10.45
N VAL A 20 -15.87 -5.33 -10.05
CA VAL A 20 -15.67 -4.96 -8.66
C VAL A 20 -16.35 -3.62 -8.41
N SER A 21 -17.27 -3.57 -7.44
CA SER A 21 -17.80 -2.31 -6.93
C SER A 21 -16.77 -1.68 -6.01
N ASN A 22 -16.39 -0.43 -6.28
CA ASN A 22 -15.52 0.32 -5.39
C ASN A 22 -16.40 1.09 -4.40
N SER A 23 -16.30 0.77 -3.10
CA SER A 23 -17.02 1.48 -2.04
C SER A 23 -16.43 2.85 -1.72
N GLY A 24 -15.23 3.14 -2.22
CA GLY A 24 -14.47 4.36 -1.86
C GLY A 24 -13.88 4.32 -0.44
N TRP A 25 -13.89 3.16 0.22
CA TRP A 25 -13.35 3.04 1.57
C TRP A 25 -11.85 3.38 1.62
N THR A 26 -11.51 4.35 2.45
CA THR A 26 -10.15 4.87 2.61
C THR A 26 -9.33 4.13 3.67
N GLY A 27 -9.98 3.32 4.50
CA GLY A 27 -9.37 2.70 5.68
C GLY A 27 -9.25 3.63 6.87
N ILE A 28 -9.79 4.86 6.78
CA ILE A 28 -9.76 5.87 7.86
C ILE A 28 -11.16 6.46 8.02
N GLU A 29 -11.55 6.66 9.28
CA GLU A 29 -12.82 7.31 9.68
C GLU A 29 -12.54 8.39 10.72
N GLU A 30 -13.40 9.41 10.77
CA GLU A 30 -13.38 10.44 11.81
C GLU A 30 -14.59 10.26 12.73
N LEU A 31 -14.36 10.31 14.03
CA LEU A 31 -15.40 10.12 15.04
C LEU A 31 -15.33 11.19 16.11
N ASP A 32 -16.49 11.78 16.42
CA ASP A 32 -16.67 12.61 17.60
C ASP A 32 -16.95 11.71 18.81
N VAL A 33 -16.17 11.85 19.87
CA VAL A 33 -16.25 11.03 21.08
C VAL A 33 -16.20 11.89 22.33
N SER A 34 -16.63 11.33 23.46
CA SER A 34 -16.44 11.98 24.76
C SER A 34 -14.96 12.02 25.13
N SER A 35 -14.55 13.03 25.88
CA SER A 35 -13.16 13.15 26.35
C SER A 35 -12.70 11.94 27.17
N SER A 36 -13.62 11.23 27.84
CA SER A 36 -13.31 10.04 28.62
C SER A 36 -12.75 8.90 27.76
N VAL A 37 -13.23 8.73 26.51
CA VAL A 37 -12.70 7.71 25.59
C VAL A 37 -11.23 7.99 25.23
N ILE A 38 -10.88 9.25 25.03
CA ILE A 38 -9.49 9.65 24.78
C ILE A 38 -8.63 9.48 26.03
N ASP A 39 -9.16 9.84 27.21
CA ASP A 39 -8.47 9.64 28.49
C ASP A 39 -8.19 8.14 28.74
N ASP A 40 -9.16 7.25 28.48
CA ASP A 40 -9.02 5.79 28.59
C ASP A 40 -7.96 5.24 27.64
N LEU A 41 -7.94 5.72 26.38
CA LEU A 41 -6.90 5.34 25.39
C LEU A 41 -5.48 5.71 25.87
N TYR A 42 -5.31 6.92 26.42
CA TYR A 42 -3.99 7.31 26.93
C TYR A 42 -3.61 6.62 28.25
N ALA A 43 -4.58 6.19 29.03
CA ALA A 43 -4.35 5.49 30.29
C ALA A 43 -4.03 3.99 30.10
N GLY A 44 -4.70 3.34 29.11
CA GLY A 44 -4.65 1.87 28.98
C GLY A 44 -4.30 1.35 27.58
N ASP A 45 -3.95 2.20 26.61
CA ASP A 45 -3.72 1.90 25.19
C ASP A 45 -4.97 1.36 24.44
N PHE A 46 -6.05 1.03 25.13
CA PHE A 46 -7.29 0.49 24.57
C PHE A 46 -8.52 1.19 25.17
N ALA A 47 -9.54 1.36 24.35
CA ALA A 47 -10.86 1.80 24.79
C ALA A 47 -11.94 1.00 24.06
N ASP A 48 -13.04 0.70 24.78
CA ASP A 48 -14.24 0.14 24.17
C ASP A 48 -15.12 1.30 23.68
N HIS A 49 -15.62 1.16 22.44
CA HIS A 49 -16.51 2.16 21.84
C HIS A 49 -17.43 1.50 20.82
N GLU A 50 -18.72 1.85 20.86
CA GLU A 50 -19.75 1.23 20.01
C GLU A 50 -19.40 1.31 18.50
N ALA A 51 -18.86 2.44 18.04
CA ALA A 51 -18.48 2.61 16.64
C ALA A 51 -17.41 1.59 16.20
N ALA A 52 -16.52 1.13 17.09
CA ALA A 52 -15.51 0.13 16.74
C ALA A 52 -16.13 -1.20 16.31
N HIS A 53 -17.28 -1.57 16.89
CA HIS A 53 -18.00 -2.80 16.52
C HIS A 53 -18.56 -2.77 15.11
N GLN A 54 -18.88 -1.59 14.59
CA GLN A 54 -19.45 -1.41 13.25
C GLN A 54 -18.38 -1.23 12.17
N LEU A 55 -17.20 -0.73 12.54
CA LEU A 55 -16.11 -0.48 11.59
C LEU A 55 -15.35 -1.76 11.23
N PRO A 56 -14.82 -1.87 10.00
CA PRO A 56 -13.91 -2.96 9.62
C PRO A 56 -12.68 -3.03 10.54
N VAL A 57 -12.19 -4.24 10.77
CA VAL A 57 -10.92 -4.46 11.50
C VAL A 57 -9.81 -3.68 10.81
N HIS A 58 -8.91 -3.13 11.60
CA HIS A 58 -7.79 -2.27 11.18
C HIS A 58 -8.17 -0.91 10.58
N THR A 59 -9.44 -0.50 10.59
CA THR A 59 -9.79 0.88 10.27
C THR A 59 -9.07 1.83 11.23
N GLY A 60 -8.32 2.79 10.69
CA GLY A 60 -7.77 3.90 11.43
C GLY A 60 -8.88 4.89 11.82
N VAL A 61 -8.80 5.45 12.99
CA VAL A 61 -9.81 6.37 13.49
C VAL A 61 -9.15 7.65 14.02
N VAL A 62 -9.60 8.78 13.50
CA VAL A 62 -9.27 10.09 14.05
C VAL A 62 -10.38 10.47 15.02
N LEU A 63 -10.05 10.50 16.30
CA LEU A 63 -10.99 10.81 17.37
C LEU A 63 -10.93 12.30 17.70
N HIS A 64 -12.09 12.93 17.76
CA HIS A 64 -12.25 14.32 18.14
C HIS A 64 -13.08 14.43 19.43
N SER A 65 -12.66 15.27 20.35
CA SER A 65 -13.40 15.62 21.55
C SER A 65 -13.27 17.11 21.85
N GLU A 66 -14.06 17.62 22.79
CA GLU A 66 -13.97 19.02 23.23
C GLU A 66 -12.58 19.38 23.79
N LYS A 67 -11.84 18.43 24.35
CA LYS A 67 -10.53 18.65 24.99
C LYS A 67 -9.33 18.33 24.11
N GLY A 68 -9.53 17.69 22.96
CA GLY A 68 -8.42 17.30 22.09
C GLY A 68 -8.76 16.19 21.11
N SER A 69 -7.74 15.65 20.47
CA SER A 69 -7.87 14.59 19.50
C SER A 69 -6.89 13.46 19.77
N ALA A 70 -7.23 12.23 19.33
CA ALA A 70 -6.35 11.08 19.38
C ALA A 70 -6.45 10.28 18.08
N LEU A 71 -5.41 9.50 17.79
CA LEU A 71 -5.43 8.52 16.71
C LEU A 71 -5.60 7.13 17.32
N ALA A 72 -6.50 6.35 16.77
CA ALA A 72 -6.73 4.97 17.16
C ALA A 72 -6.88 4.06 15.95
N ARG A 73 -6.86 2.77 16.17
CA ARG A 73 -7.12 1.74 15.16
C ARG A 73 -8.04 0.67 15.75
N VAL A 74 -9.01 0.21 14.96
CA VAL A 74 -9.89 -0.88 15.33
C VAL A 74 -9.12 -2.20 15.36
N THR A 75 -9.13 -2.91 16.48
CA THR A 75 -8.49 -4.22 16.64
C THR A 75 -9.36 -5.36 16.11
N ALA A 76 -8.82 -6.58 16.06
CA ALA A 76 -9.58 -7.78 15.72
C ALA A 76 -10.71 -8.05 16.75
N ASP A 77 -10.49 -7.70 18.00
CA ASP A 77 -11.47 -7.83 19.10
C ASP A 77 -12.45 -6.65 19.17
N LYS A 78 -12.44 -5.79 18.16
CA LYS A 78 -13.36 -4.64 18.05
C LYS A 78 -13.19 -3.58 19.13
N GLN A 79 -11.99 -3.43 19.66
CA GLN A 79 -11.61 -2.32 20.53
C GLN A 79 -10.87 -1.23 19.73
N LEU A 80 -10.86 -0.03 20.24
CA LEU A 80 -9.97 1.05 19.76
C LEU A 80 -8.62 0.88 20.45
N LYS A 81 -7.55 0.80 19.67
CA LYS A 81 -6.15 0.78 20.14
C LYS A 81 -5.47 2.10 19.82
N LEU A 82 -4.80 2.71 20.79
CA LEU A 82 -4.07 3.97 20.60
C LEU A 82 -2.99 3.83 19.52
N VAL A 83 -3.00 4.71 18.54
CA VAL A 83 -1.90 4.88 17.58
C VAL A 83 -0.96 5.96 18.11
N ARG A 84 0.20 5.54 18.60
CA ARG A 84 1.19 6.44 19.21
C ARG A 84 1.90 7.27 18.15
N GLY A 85 2.01 8.58 18.40
CA GLY A 85 2.59 9.52 17.46
C GLY A 85 4.11 9.46 17.32
N ASP A 86 4.80 8.82 18.29
CA ASP A 86 6.25 8.64 18.36
C ASP A 86 6.76 7.41 17.60
N ARG A 87 5.86 6.58 17.05
CA ARG A 87 6.25 5.41 16.25
C ARG A 87 7.03 5.83 15.01
N GLN A 88 8.10 5.09 14.79
CA GLN A 88 8.97 5.25 13.63
C GLN A 88 9.28 3.89 13.00
N ALA A 89 9.58 3.89 11.71
CA ALA A 89 10.11 2.75 10.98
C ALA A 89 11.44 3.17 10.34
N PHE A 90 12.53 2.54 10.75
CA PHE A 90 13.88 2.82 10.25
C PHE A 90 14.20 4.32 10.20
N GLY A 91 13.87 5.05 11.28
CA GLY A 91 14.04 6.49 11.41
C GLY A 91 12.96 7.36 10.75
N LEU A 92 12.04 6.79 9.98
CA LEU A 92 10.95 7.53 9.36
C LEU A 92 9.76 7.68 10.31
N HIS A 93 9.32 8.91 10.53
CA HIS A 93 8.12 9.26 11.32
C HIS A 93 6.95 9.65 10.41
N GLY A 94 5.73 9.32 10.84
CA GLY A 94 4.53 9.80 10.17
C GLY A 94 4.27 11.28 10.44
N ARG A 95 4.13 12.09 9.40
CA ARG A 95 3.88 13.53 9.46
C ARG A 95 2.37 13.86 9.52
N SER A 96 1.53 13.05 8.88
CA SER A 96 0.09 13.17 8.90
C SER A 96 -0.57 12.07 9.73
N ALA A 97 -1.86 12.21 10.05
CA ALA A 97 -2.64 11.18 10.74
C ALA A 97 -2.63 9.87 9.96
N GLU A 98 -2.87 9.94 8.64
CA GLU A 98 -2.86 8.78 7.76
C GLU A 98 -1.52 8.05 7.75
N GLN A 99 -0.39 8.81 7.69
CA GLN A 99 0.95 8.23 7.73
C GLN A 99 1.26 7.56 9.08
N ARG A 100 0.79 8.12 10.20
CA ARG A 100 0.95 7.52 11.54
C ARG A 100 0.15 6.23 11.67
N ILE A 101 -1.09 6.21 11.17
CA ILE A 101 -1.92 5.02 11.09
C ILE A 101 -1.27 3.97 10.17
N ALA A 102 -0.77 4.37 9.00
CA ALA A 102 -0.06 3.48 8.09
C ALA A 102 1.19 2.86 8.73
N LEU A 103 1.98 3.63 9.49
CA LEU A 103 3.13 3.11 10.24
C LEU A 103 2.70 2.12 11.32
N ASP A 104 1.63 2.40 12.07
CA ASP A 104 1.11 1.47 13.08
C ASP A 104 0.72 0.12 12.45
N ILE A 105 0.07 0.15 11.29
CA ILE A 105 -0.33 -1.03 10.51
C ILE A 105 0.90 -1.75 9.94
N LEU A 106 1.85 -1.03 9.35
CA LEU A 106 3.06 -1.60 8.76
C LEU A 106 3.98 -2.25 9.79
N LEU A 107 3.96 -1.78 11.03
CA LEU A 107 4.78 -2.32 12.13
C LEU A 107 4.07 -3.42 12.94
N ASP A 108 2.79 -3.71 12.63
CA ASP A 108 2.03 -4.79 13.26
C ASP A 108 2.30 -6.12 12.55
N GLU A 109 2.98 -7.04 13.25
CA GLU A 109 3.43 -8.32 12.70
C GLU A 109 2.28 -9.29 12.37
N ASN A 110 1.10 -9.06 12.96
CA ASN A 110 -0.09 -9.89 12.73
C ASN A 110 -0.79 -9.58 11.40
N ILE A 111 -0.45 -8.46 10.74
CA ILE A 111 -1.06 -8.07 9.48
C ILE A 111 -0.22 -8.59 8.31
N GLY A 112 -0.74 -9.57 7.59
CA GLY A 112 -0.03 -10.24 6.49
C GLY A 112 -0.06 -9.46 5.17
N ILE A 113 -1.14 -8.72 4.91
CA ILE A 113 -1.35 -7.96 3.67
C ILE A 113 -1.71 -6.52 4.03
N VAL A 114 -0.89 -5.57 3.58
CA VAL A 114 -1.13 -4.14 3.75
C VAL A 114 -1.31 -3.47 2.39
N SER A 115 -2.37 -2.69 2.24
CA SER A 115 -2.62 -1.88 1.04
C SER A 115 -2.45 -0.40 1.38
N LEU A 116 -1.51 0.26 0.73
CA LEU A 116 -1.26 1.70 0.85
C LEU A 116 -1.68 2.41 -0.44
N GLY A 117 -2.85 3.03 -0.41
CA GLY A 117 -3.36 3.85 -1.49
C GLY A 117 -2.92 5.30 -1.35
N GLY A 118 -3.09 6.09 -2.43
CA GLY A 118 -2.91 7.54 -2.42
C GLY A 118 -2.16 8.05 -3.63
N ARG A 119 -2.24 9.35 -3.86
CA ARG A 119 -1.57 10.02 -4.99
C ARG A 119 -0.05 9.92 -4.87
N ALA A 120 0.64 10.14 -5.99
CA ALA A 120 2.09 10.22 -6.00
C ALA A 120 2.58 11.34 -5.04
N GLY A 121 3.68 11.07 -4.31
CA GLY A 121 4.26 12.02 -3.34
C GLY A 121 3.62 12.02 -1.94
N THR A 122 2.70 11.08 -1.64
CA THR A 122 2.12 10.93 -0.29
C THR A 122 2.98 10.10 0.66
N GLY A 123 4.10 9.54 0.19
CA GLY A 123 5.05 8.79 1.01
C GLY A 123 4.85 7.27 1.06
N LYS A 124 3.95 6.69 0.25
CA LYS A 124 3.64 5.25 0.25
C LYS A 124 4.89 4.36 0.16
N SER A 125 5.69 4.57 -0.89
CA SER A 125 6.88 3.74 -1.16
C SER A 125 7.96 3.93 -0.10
N ALA A 126 8.12 5.15 0.44
CA ALA A 126 9.04 5.44 1.54
C ALA A 126 8.61 4.73 2.84
N LEU A 127 7.32 4.79 3.19
CA LEU A 127 6.76 4.10 4.36
C LEU A 127 6.91 2.58 4.24
N ALA A 128 6.57 2.00 3.09
CA ALA A 128 6.70 0.57 2.84
C ALA A 128 8.17 0.11 2.92
N LEU A 129 9.08 0.87 2.32
CA LEU A 129 10.52 0.56 2.30
C LEU A 129 11.14 0.64 3.69
N CYS A 130 10.87 1.72 4.44
CA CYS A 130 11.37 1.86 5.81
C CYS A 130 10.82 0.78 6.74
N ALA A 131 9.53 0.43 6.61
CA ALA A 131 8.96 -0.68 7.37
C ALA A 131 9.60 -2.03 7.03
N GLY A 132 9.93 -2.26 5.75
CA GLY A 132 10.66 -3.44 5.31
C GLY A 132 12.08 -3.51 5.88
N LEU A 133 12.81 -2.40 5.86
CA LEU A 133 14.16 -2.32 6.45
C LEU A 133 14.12 -2.48 7.97
N GLU A 134 13.16 -1.87 8.65
CA GLU A 134 12.92 -2.07 10.08
C GLU A 134 12.73 -3.56 10.40
N ALA A 135 11.88 -4.25 9.62
CA ALA A 135 11.59 -5.67 9.80
C ALA A 135 12.80 -6.57 9.52
N VAL A 136 13.69 -6.19 8.58
CA VAL A 136 14.86 -7.00 8.18
C VAL A 136 16.08 -6.69 9.02
N MET A 137 16.44 -5.42 9.21
CA MET A 137 17.70 -5.01 9.82
C MET A 137 17.60 -4.91 11.34
N GLU A 138 16.54 -4.29 11.85
CA GLU A 138 16.38 -4.03 13.28
C GLU A 138 15.69 -5.21 13.99
N LYS A 139 14.52 -5.60 13.50
CA LYS A 139 13.70 -6.64 14.15
C LYS A 139 14.06 -8.07 13.74
N ARG A 140 14.75 -8.26 12.61
CA ARG A 140 15.14 -9.57 12.07
C ARG A 140 13.98 -10.54 11.87
N LEU A 141 12.80 -10.01 11.53
CA LEU A 141 11.58 -10.79 11.28
C LEU A 141 11.62 -11.46 9.90
N HIS A 142 12.34 -10.86 8.97
CA HIS A 142 12.50 -11.33 7.59
C HIS A 142 13.96 -11.30 7.17
N LYS A 143 14.31 -12.10 6.18
CA LYS A 143 15.69 -12.18 5.65
C LYS A 143 16.03 -11.05 4.70
N LYS A 144 15.03 -10.59 3.92
CA LYS A 144 15.22 -9.55 2.91
C LYS A 144 13.92 -8.83 2.56
N VAL A 145 14.05 -7.66 1.98
CA VAL A 145 12.98 -6.94 1.30
C VAL A 145 13.00 -7.32 -0.18
N VAL A 146 11.88 -7.76 -0.73
CA VAL A 146 11.73 -8.08 -2.16
C VAL A 146 10.74 -7.10 -2.77
N ILE A 147 11.18 -6.33 -3.75
CA ILE A 147 10.36 -5.30 -4.38
C ILE A 147 10.02 -5.75 -5.80
N PHE A 148 8.73 -5.93 -6.06
CA PHE A 148 8.22 -6.18 -7.39
C PHE A 148 7.64 -4.90 -7.98
N ARG A 149 8.04 -4.60 -9.21
CA ARG A 149 7.51 -3.47 -9.97
C ARG A 149 6.98 -3.94 -11.31
N PRO A 150 5.73 -3.56 -11.69
CA PRO A 150 5.23 -3.81 -13.03
C PRO A 150 6.07 -3.09 -14.07
N LEU A 151 6.39 -3.78 -15.17
CA LEU A 151 7.07 -3.20 -16.31
C LEU A 151 6.03 -2.79 -17.34
N TYR A 152 5.60 -1.55 -17.30
CA TYR A 152 4.79 -0.96 -18.37
C TYR A 152 5.61 0.11 -19.09
N PRO A 153 5.76 0.00 -20.43
CA PRO A 153 6.44 1.02 -21.20
C PRO A 153 5.64 2.33 -21.15
N VAL A 154 6.30 3.41 -20.80
CA VAL A 154 5.74 4.75 -20.91
C VAL A 154 5.47 5.04 -22.39
N GLY A 155 4.22 5.41 -22.75
CA GLY A 155 3.85 5.74 -24.12
C GLY A 155 3.55 4.56 -25.03
N GLY A 156 3.30 3.34 -24.52
CA GLY A 156 2.83 2.19 -25.32
C GLY A 156 3.89 1.54 -26.21
N GLN A 157 5.17 1.90 -26.06
CA GLN A 157 6.27 1.22 -26.74
C GLN A 157 6.50 -0.13 -26.07
N GLU A 158 6.52 -1.22 -26.84
CA GLU A 158 6.97 -2.51 -26.33
C GLU A 158 8.41 -2.36 -25.84
N LEU A 159 8.67 -2.77 -24.60
CA LEU A 159 10.03 -2.94 -24.10
C LEU A 159 10.67 -4.04 -24.94
N GLY A 160 11.31 -3.64 -26.05
CA GLY A 160 12.11 -4.52 -26.87
C GLY A 160 13.17 -5.23 -26.03
N TYR A 161 13.74 -6.29 -26.57
CA TYR A 161 14.85 -7.01 -25.95
C TYR A 161 15.98 -6.02 -25.63
N LEU A 162 16.06 -5.55 -24.37
CA LEU A 162 17.13 -4.68 -23.93
C LEU A 162 18.44 -5.49 -23.96
N PRO A 163 19.45 -5.10 -24.75
CA PRO A 163 20.74 -5.76 -24.72
C PRO A 163 21.44 -5.45 -23.38
N GLY A 164 22.10 -6.44 -22.78
CA GLY A 164 22.86 -6.28 -21.54
C GLY A 164 22.71 -7.48 -20.60
N SER A 165 23.57 -7.56 -19.58
CA SER A 165 23.47 -8.55 -18.50
C SER A 165 22.18 -8.32 -17.68
N GLU A 166 21.72 -9.34 -16.92
CA GLU A 166 20.52 -9.19 -16.06
C GLU A 166 20.68 -8.03 -15.06
N GLY A 167 21.88 -7.80 -14.53
CA GLY A 167 22.19 -6.68 -13.64
C GLY A 167 22.07 -5.31 -14.30
N GLU A 168 22.50 -5.16 -15.56
CA GLU A 168 22.38 -3.90 -16.31
C GLU A 168 20.95 -3.60 -16.70
N LYS A 169 20.13 -4.63 -16.94
CA LYS A 169 18.70 -4.47 -17.27
C LYS A 169 17.87 -4.03 -16.06
N MET A 170 18.30 -4.39 -14.86
CA MET A 170 17.62 -4.03 -13.60
C MET A 170 17.98 -2.62 -13.11
N SER A 171 19.07 -2.03 -13.60
CA SER A 171 19.63 -0.77 -13.12
C SER A 171 18.60 0.39 -13.03
N PRO A 172 17.76 0.68 -14.03
CA PRO A 172 16.86 1.83 -13.97
C PRO A 172 15.78 1.71 -12.89
N TRP A 173 15.29 0.50 -12.62
CA TRP A 173 14.23 0.29 -11.60
C TRP A 173 14.81 0.20 -10.19
N ALA A 174 15.96 -0.44 -10.05
CA ALA A 174 16.71 -0.43 -8.81
C ALA A 174 17.10 1.00 -8.43
N GLN A 175 17.49 1.82 -9.41
CA GLN A 175 17.86 3.22 -9.20
C GLN A 175 16.75 4.01 -8.47
N ALA A 176 15.49 3.90 -8.88
CA ALA A 176 14.38 4.59 -8.23
C ALA A 176 14.21 4.19 -6.74
N VAL A 177 14.48 2.94 -6.39
CA VAL A 177 14.48 2.46 -5.01
C VAL A 177 15.65 3.05 -4.23
N PHE A 178 16.84 3.05 -4.82
CA PHE A 178 18.05 3.62 -4.18
C PHE A 178 18.00 5.15 -4.09
N ASP A 179 17.37 5.85 -5.02
CA ASP A 179 17.10 7.28 -4.92
C ASP A 179 16.17 7.59 -3.72
N THR A 180 15.14 6.75 -3.52
CA THR A 180 14.27 6.84 -2.35
C THR A 180 15.06 6.58 -1.06
N LEU A 181 15.91 5.55 -1.04
CA LEU A 181 16.78 5.25 0.10
C LEU A 181 17.75 6.38 0.39
N GLY A 182 18.38 6.98 -0.62
CA GLY A 182 19.32 8.10 -0.46
C GLY A 182 18.69 9.35 0.16
N ALA A 183 17.37 9.51 0.03
CA ALA A 183 16.63 10.57 0.70
C ALA A 183 16.29 10.26 2.17
N LEU A 184 16.39 8.99 2.59
CA LEU A 184 15.92 8.51 3.90
C LEU A 184 17.06 8.11 4.83
N VAL A 185 18.15 7.56 4.30
CA VAL A 185 19.25 6.99 5.07
C VAL A 185 20.61 7.45 4.55
N SER A 186 21.65 7.31 5.39
CA SER A 186 23.01 7.69 5.02
C SER A 186 23.65 6.69 4.05
N GLN A 187 24.65 7.13 3.28
CA GLN A 187 25.36 6.28 2.32
C GLN A 187 25.96 5.00 2.94
N PRO A 188 26.58 5.01 4.13
CA PRO A 188 27.08 3.78 4.73
C PRO A 188 26.00 2.71 4.98
N VAL A 189 24.77 3.13 5.28
CA VAL A 189 23.63 2.21 5.45
C VAL A 189 23.22 1.62 4.10
N ILE A 190 23.24 2.43 3.03
CA ILE A 190 22.96 1.94 1.67
C ILE A 190 24.00 0.92 1.25
N ASP A 191 25.27 1.20 1.51
CA ASP A 191 26.39 0.30 1.19
C ASP A 191 26.22 -1.04 1.94
N GLU A 192 25.87 -1.01 3.23
CA GLU A 192 25.55 -2.22 4.00
C GLU A 192 24.38 -3.02 3.41
N ILE A 193 23.30 -2.35 3.00
CA ILE A 193 22.13 -2.98 2.37
C ILE A 193 22.53 -3.71 1.08
N ILE A 194 23.39 -3.08 0.27
CA ILE A 194 23.87 -3.64 -0.99
C ILE A 194 24.81 -4.83 -0.72
N ASP A 195 25.80 -4.65 0.14
CA ASP A 195 26.83 -5.68 0.43
C ASP A 195 26.21 -6.95 1.03
N ARG A 196 25.18 -6.80 1.84
CA ARG A 196 24.45 -7.91 2.45
C ARG A 196 23.31 -8.45 1.59
N GLY A 197 23.00 -7.83 0.46
CA GLY A 197 21.90 -8.24 -0.42
C GLY A 197 20.53 -8.20 0.26
N LEU A 198 20.28 -7.21 1.13
CA LEU A 198 19.06 -7.11 1.93
C LEU A 198 17.86 -6.63 1.15
N ILE A 199 18.06 -6.02 -0.02
CA ILE A 199 17.02 -5.60 -0.95
C ILE A 199 17.22 -6.29 -2.29
N GLU A 200 16.14 -6.88 -2.80
CA GLU A 200 16.07 -7.46 -4.15
C GLU A 200 14.96 -6.75 -4.93
N VAL A 201 15.30 -6.11 -6.05
CA VAL A 201 14.33 -5.44 -6.94
C VAL A 201 14.14 -6.28 -8.18
N LEU A 202 12.91 -6.68 -8.45
CA LEU A 202 12.57 -7.63 -9.51
C LEU A 202 11.43 -7.12 -10.39
N PRO A 203 11.49 -7.36 -11.71
CA PRO A 203 10.32 -7.23 -12.54
C PRO A 203 9.25 -8.26 -12.12
N LEU A 204 8.00 -7.86 -12.19
CA LEU A 204 6.89 -8.72 -11.75
C LEU A 204 6.80 -10.06 -12.52
N THR A 205 7.29 -10.07 -13.75
CA THR A 205 7.37 -11.30 -14.57
C THR A 205 8.18 -12.41 -13.90
N HIS A 206 9.11 -12.07 -13.02
CA HIS A 206 9.98 -13.01 -12.31
C HIS A 206 9.30 -13.66 -11.08
N ILE A 207 8.08 -13.31 -10.75
CA ILE A 207 7.35 -13.94 -9.64
C ILE A 207 6.90 -15.37 -9.98
N ARG A 208 6.74 -15.68 -11.27
CA ARG A 208 6.31 -17.01 -11.71
C ARG A 208 7.38 -18.04 -11.37
N GLY A 209 6.97 -19.17 -10.74
CA GLY A 209 7.87 -20.22 -10.32
C GLY A 209 8.64 -19.97 -9.01
N ARG A 210 8.47 -18.79 -8.39
CA ARG A 210 9.05 -18.49 -7.07
C ARG A 210 8.03 -18.72 -5.96
N SER A 211 8.50 -19.16 -4.80
CA SER A 211 7.81 -19.05 -3.52
C SER A 211 8.61 -18.10 -2.64
N LEU A 212 7.96 -17.10 -2.10
CA LEU A 212 8.59 -16.07 -1.29
C LEU A 212 8.45 -16.46 0.18
N HIS A 213 9.54 -16.90 0.79
CA HIS A 213 9.60 -17.26 2.22
C HIS A 213 10.48 -16.28 2.97
N ASP A 214 10.17 -16.06 4.24
CA ASP A 214 10.93 -15.20 5.15
C ASP A 214 11.23 -13.81 4.54
N SER A 215 10.29 -13.26 3.79
CA SER A 215 10.50 -12.03 3.01
C SER A 215 9.47 -10.96 3.32
N PHE A 216 9.93 -9.71 3.38
CA PHE A 216 9.07 -8.54 3.36
C PHE A 216 8.89 -8.12 1.89
N VAL A 217 7.71 -8.37 1.34
CA VAL A 217 7.43 -8.17 -0.08
C VAL A 217 6.74 -6.82 -0.29
N ILE A 218 7.21 -6.05 -1.25
CA ILE A 218 6.57 -4.79 -1.69
C ILE A 218 6.19 -4.97 -3.15
N VAL A 219 4.91 -4.77 -3.47
CA VAL A 219 4.43 -4.67 -4.85
C VAL A 219 4.15 -3.20 -5.12
N ASP A 220 5.09 -2.55 -5.78
CA ASP A 220 5.01 -1.12 -6.10
C ASP A 220 4.20 -0.91 -7.38
N GLU A 221 3.47 0.22 -7.48
CA GLU A 221 2.59 0.56 -8.61
C GLU A 221 1.54 -0.53 -8.91
N ALA A 222 0.97 -1.13 -7.86
CA ALA A 222 0.06 -2.26 -7.96
C ALA A 222 -1.26 -1.94 -8.69
N GLN A 223 -1.65 -0.66 -8.84
CA GLN A 223 -2.82 -0.23 -9.61
C GLN A 223 -2.74 -0.62 -11.09
N SER A 224 -1.54 -0.89 -11.60
CA SER A 224 -1.33 -1.32 -12.99
C SER A 224 -1.59 -2.81 -13.20
N LEU A 225 -1.93 -3.56 -12.12
CA LEU A 225 -2.12 -5.02 -12.17
C LEU A 225 -3.58 -5.41 -12.32
N GLU A 226 -3.85 -6.25 -13.31
CA GLU A 226 -5.12 -6.95 -13.42
C GLU A 226 -5.31 -7.91 -12.24
N ARG A 227 -6.57 -8.19 -11.88
CA ARG A 227 -6.95 -9.06 -10.77
C ARG A 227 -6.23 -10.43 -10.78
N GLY A 228 -6.18 -11.09 -11.95
CA GLY A 228 -5.53 -12.40 -12.09
C GLY A 228 -4.02 -12.36 -11.82
N VAL A 229 -3.36 -11.27 -12.21
CA VAL A 229 -1.93 -11.07 -11.97
C VAL A 229 -1.68 -10.84 -10.48
N LEU A 230 -2.45 -9.96 -9.84
CA LEU A 230 -2.30 -9.67 -8.40
C LEU A 230 -2.60 -10.92 -7.55
N LEU A 231 -3.63 -11.70 -7.89
CA LEU A 231 -3.90 -12.98 -7.22
C LEU A 231 -2.73 -13.97 -7.37
N THR A 232 -2.08 -13.99 -8.54
CA THR A 232 -0.86 -14.81 -8.74
C THR A 232 0.25 -14.36 -7.80
N VAL A 233 0.47 -13.06 -7.63
CA VAL A 233 1.45 -12.51 -6.67
C VAL A 233 1.13 -12.96 -5.25
N LEU A 234 -0.10 -12.71 -4.80
CA LEU A 234 -0.52 -13.01 -3.43
C LEU A 234 -0.45 -14.51 -3.11
N SER A 235 -0.74 -15.37 -4.09
CA SER A 235 -0.63 -16.84 -3.92
C SER A 235 0.81 -17.35 -3.80
N ARG A 236 1.81 -16.52 -4.06
CA ARG A 236 3.25 -16.85 -3.93
C ARG A 236 3.86 -16.41 -2.59
N ILE A 237 3.10 -15.66 -1.80
CA ILE A 237 3.52 -15.27 -0.45
C ILE A 237 3.54 -16.54 0.42
N GLY A 238 4.73 -16.96 0.78
CA GLY A 238 4.98 -18.18 1.56
C GLY A 238 5.07 -17.90 3.06
N THR A 239 5.48 -18.94 3.78
CA THR A 239 5.61 -18.90 5.24
C THR A 239 6.54 -17.79 5.71
N ALA A 240 6.20 -17.14 6.83
CA ALA A 240 6.95 -16.05 7.46
C ALA A 240 7.21 -14.86 6.52
N SER A 241 6.32 -14.64 5.55
CA SER A 241 6.38 -13.49 4.66
C SER A 241 5.12 -12.64 4.79
N ARG A 242 5.26 -11.35 4.47
CA ARG A 242 4.14 -10.41 4.36
C ARG A 242 4.27 -9.59 3.09
N VAL A 243 3.17 -8.97 2.68
CA VAL A 243 3.15 -8.17 1.45
C VAL A 243 2.54 -6.80 1.70
N VAL A 244 3.17 -5.79 1.11
CA VAL A 244 2.68 -4.41 1.05
C VAL A 244 2.41 -4.06 -0.42
N LEU A 245 1.19 -3.62 -0.71
CA LEU A 245 0.78 -3.14 -2.02
C LEU A 245 0.78 -1.61 -1.98
N THR A 246 1.64 -0.95 -2.76
CA THR A 246 1.57 0.50 -2.93
C THR A 246 0.88 0.81 -4.25
N HIS A 247 -0.08 1.73 -4.27
CA HIS A 247 -0.86 2.03 -5.46
C HIS A 247 -1.39 3.46 -5.51
N ASP A 248 -1.62 3.94 -6.72
CA ASP A 248 -2.29 5.21 -7.01
C ASP A 248 -3.36 4.97 -8.08
N VAL A 249 -4.63 4.89 -7.65
CA VAL A 249 -5.73 4.60 -8.57
C VAL A 249 -5.99 5.73 -9.58
N ALA A 250 -5.46 6.92 -9.35
CA ALA A 250 -5.54 8.05 -10.28
C ALA A 250 -4.48 7.94 -11.40
N GLN A 251 -3.36 7.25 -11.13
CA GLN A 251 -2.26 7.05 -12.09
C GLN A 251 -2.27 5.62 -12.63
N ARG A 252 -3.03 5.38 -13.70
CA ARG A 252 -3.10 4.07 -14.34
C ARG A 252 -2.42 4.10 -15.71
N ASP A 253 -1.21 3.58 -15.78
CA ASP A 253 -0.48 3.41 -17.04
C ASP A 253 -1.09 2.29 -17.89
N ASN A 254 -1.69 1.29 -17.26
CA ASN A 254 -2.37 0.20 -17.93
C ASN A 254 -3.87 0.47 -18.08
N LEU A 255 -4.26 1.05 -19.21
CA LEU A 255 -5.66 1.36 -19.53
C LEU A 255 -6.56 0.11 -19.64
N ARG A 256 -5.98 -1.10 -19.73
CA ARG A 256 -6.73 -2.37 -19.79
C ARG A 256 -7.28 -2.79 -18.43
N VAL A 257 -6.71 -2.32 -17.34
CA VAL A 257 -7.10 -2.70 -15.96
C VAL A 257 -8.55 -2.30 -15.70
N GLY A 258 -8.94 -1.05 -15.96
CA GLY A 258 -10.33 -0.57 -15.90
C GLY A 258 -11.22 -1.24 -14.86
N ARG A 259 -12.21 -2.01 -15.32
CA ARG A 259 -13.16 -2.75 -14.49
C ARG A 259 -12.59 -4.00 -13.81
N HIS A 260 -11.38 -4.45 -14.20
CA HIS A 260 -10.68 -5.62 -13.68
C HIS A 260 -9.56 -5.21 -12.70
N ASP A 261 -9.72 -4.10 -12.01
CA ASP A 261 -8.75 -3.56 -11.05
C ASP A 261 -8.46 -4.58 -9.93
N GLY A 262 -7.23 -5.08 -9.94
CA GLY A 262 -6.79 -6.08 -8.97
C GLY A 262 -6.74 -5.54 -7.55
N VAL A 263 -6.29 -4.29 -7.37
CA VAL A 263 -6.16 -3.68 -6.05
C VAL A 263 -7.53 -3.39 -5.44
N VAL A 264 -8.44 -2.79 -6.20
CA VAL A 264 -9.82 -2.56 -5.74
C VAL A 264 -10.48 -3.88 -5.36
N ALA A 265 -10.30 -4.93 -6.17
CA ALA A 265 -10.83 -6.27 -5.85
C ALA A 265 -10.29 -6.81 -4.53
N VAL A 266 -8.98 -6.67 -4.26
CA VAL A 266 -8.35 -7.12 -3.01
C VAL A 266 -8.88 -6.32 -1.83
N VAL A 267 -8.94 -4.98 -1.93
CA VAL A 267 -9.43 -4.11 -0.86
C VAL A 267 -10.87 -4.44 -0.50
N GLU A 268 -11.78 -4.50 -1.49
CA GLU A 268 -13.20 -4.76 -1.23
C GLU A 268 -13.47 -6.18 -0.71
N THR A 269 -12.70 -7.17 -1.19
CA THR A 269 -12.89 -8.57 -0.76
C THR A 269 -12.32 -8.84 0.62
N LEU A 270 -11.18 -8.22 0.98
CA LEU A 270 -10.48 -8.48 2.24
C LEU A 270 -10.80 -7.46 3.34
N LYS A 271 -11.60 -6.45 3.05
CA LYS A 271 -12.06 -5.44 4.01
C LYS A 271 -12.61 -6.09 5.28
N GLY A 272 -12.02 -5.73 6.43
CA GLY A 272 -12.39 -6.27 7.74
C GLY A 272 -11.77 -7.62 8.10
N HIS A 273 -10.97 -8.24 7.22
CA HIS A 273 -10.25 -9.46 7.56
C HIS A 273 -9.06 -9.17 8.48
N PRO A 274 -8.81 -9.92 9.57
CA PRO A 274 -7.73 -9.63 10.53
C PRO A 274 -6.32 -9.64 9.94
N LEU A 275 -6.08 -10.36 8.86
CA LEU A 275 -4.78 -10.38 8.16
C LEU A 275 -4.60 -9.26 7.14
N PHE A 276 -5.60 -8.41 6.93
CA PHE A 276 -5.60 -7.37 5.91
C PHE A 276 -5.86 -6.00 6.49
N ALA A 277 -5.08 -5.01 6.08
CA ALA A 277 -5.32 -3.61 6.37
C ALA A 277 -5.15 -2.73 5.13
N HIS A 278 -5.93 -1.67 5.05
CA HIS A 278 -5.85 -0.68 3.99
C HIS A 278 -5.84 0.73 4.57
N VAL A 279 -5.02 1.60 3.99
CA VAL A 279 -5.00 3.05 4.26
C VAL A 279 -4.77 3.81 2.97
N THR A 280 -5.59 4.83 2.72
CA THR A 280 -5.38 5.80 1.65
C THR A 280 -4.74 7.06 2.22
N LEU A 281 -3.56 7.42 1.71
CA LEU A 281 -2.85 8.64 2.05
C LEU A 281 -3.32 9.77 1.13
N THR A 282 -3.91 10.81 1.67
CA THR A 282 -4.47 11.94 0.89
C THR A 282 -3.52 13.12 0.83
N ARG A 283 -2.74 13.34 1.89
CA ARG A 283 -1.85 14.50 2.01
C ARG A 283 -0.55 14.31 1.26
N SER A 284 -0.30 15.14 0.25
CA SER A 284 0.96 15.15 -0.50
C SER A 284 2.07 15.87 0.26
N GLU A 285 3.26 15.26 0.31
CA GLU A 285 4.49 15.82 0.87
C GLU A 285 5.41 16.39 -0.24
N ARG A 286 4.88 16.60 -1.45
CA ARG A 286 5.63 17.13 -2.59
C ARG A 286 5.99 18.60 -2.42
N SER A 287 6.95 19.05 -3.23
CA SER A 287 7.29 20.48 -3.34
C SER A 287 6.06 21.29 -3.81
N PRO A 288 6.00 22.60 -3.47
CA PRO A 288 4.91 23.47 -3.92
C PRO A 288 4.70 23.46 -5.45
N ILE A 289 5.78 23.29 -6.22
CA ILE A 289 5.72 23.21 -7.69
C ILE A 289 5.00 21.94 -8.13
N ALA A 290 5.38 20.80 -7.57
CA ALA A 290 4.76 19.52 -7.92
C ALA A 290 3.29 19.45 -7.45
N ALA A 291 2.96 20.06 -6.32
CA ALA A 291 1.58 20.18 -5.84
C ALA A 291 0.74 21.05 -6.79
N LEU A 292 1.27 22.20 -7.20
CA LEU A 292 0.61 23.11 -8.15
C LEU A 292 0.33 22.42 -9.50
N VAL A 293 1.33 21.74 -10.06
CA VAL A 293 1.18 21.04 -11.36
C VAL A 293 0.12 19.95 -11.27
N THR A 294 0.11 19.18 -10.18
CA THR A 294 -0.89 18.12 -9.95
C THR A 294 -2.30 18.72 -9.85
N GLU A 295 -2.47 19.81 -9.09
CA GLU A 295 -3.77 20.49 -8.94
C GLU A 295 -4.28 21.07 -10.26
N MET A 296 -3.41 21.69 -11.04
CA MET A 296 -3.79 22.35 -12.30
C MET A 296 -4.08 21.37 -13.44
N LEU A 297 -3.41 20.21 -13.48
CA LEU A 297 -3.55 19.23 -14.57
C LEU A 297 -4.54 18.10 -14.25
N GLU A 298 -4.67 17.72 -12.97
CA GLU A 298 -5.57 16.63 -12.56
C GLU A 298 -6.91 17.12 -11.99
N GLY A 299 -7.04 18.44 -11.78
CA GLY A 299 -8.21 19.08 -11.15
C GLY A 299 -8.25 18.92 -9.62
N PRO A 300 -9.14 19.65 -8.94
CA PRO A 300 -9.30 19.55 -7.49
C PRO A 300 -9.69 18.11 -7.12
N ALA A 301 -9.10 17.61 -6.04
CA ALA A 301 -9.49 16.31 -5.47
C ALA A 301 -11.00 16.32 -5.23
N ALA A 302 -11.72 15.36 -5.78
CA ALA A 302 -13.14 15.20 -5.47
C ALA A 302 -13.26 15.01 -3.95
N SER A 303 -13.89 16.00 -3.33
CA SER A 303 -14.21 16.05 -1.89
C SER A 303 -15.27 15.00 -1.56
#